data_02542f7ced69e6564afa0d62d4d992b9
#
_entry.id   02542f7ced69e6564afa0d62d4d992b9
#
_cell.length_a   1.000
_cell.length_b   1.000
_cell.length_c   1.000
_cell.angle_alpha   90.00
_cell.angle_beta   90.00
_cell.angle_gamma   90.00
#
_symmetry.space_group_name_H-M   'P 1'
#
loop_
_entity.id
_entity.type
_entity.pdbx_description
1 polymer ?
#
loop_
_entity_poly.entity_id
_entity_poly.type
_entity_poly.pdbx_seq_one_letter_code
_entity_poly.pdbx_strand_id
1 'polypeptide(L)'
;MKKAIIIISVTLLILGIVTYYLFSANKYKVPEWKTAKIENGSVSVNITATGSLNAVTTVQVGAQVSGIVAKLFVDFDSVVKKGQLIALLDTTLLYATVRDAAAAVAKANVQVSLTKSQFIRIDTLFHSKVASKNDYDIAIGNYGAAKADLQAAIATLDHEQTNLRYCTIKAPINGTVISRNVDVGQTVISSFNAVTLFTIANDLKLMQVLADVDEADIGQVKDGQKAIFTVDAFPYEVFKGFVAQVRLQPVMVQNVNNYIVVINVANPDLKLLPGLTATTTIQTDHHDSVLKVLANAIHFNPPPDYLTHIKFPDSLNQQVQTLKVAGNEIPKQGTMLYIWVKRNNVLSPELVKTGLFDGTYIEISGNIQEGDEIVTGIGATSAKTTTPTANNPFMPKMPPRKSTR
;
A
#
# COMPACT_ATOMS: atom_id res chain seq x y z
N MET A 1 -95.73 -22.77 -15.90
CA MET A 1 -94.51 -23.24 -16.62
C MET A 1 -93.69 -22.06 -17.23
N LYS A 2 -94.26 -21.05 -17.87
CA LYS A 2 -93.45 -19.94 -18.47
C LYS A 2 -92.59 -19.09 -17.47
N LYS A 3 -93.09 -18.87 -16.24
CA LYS A 3 -92.30 -18.13 -15.20
C LYS A 3 -91.13 -18.92 -14.64
N ALA A 4 -91.17 -20.26 -14.56
CA ALA A 4 -90.07 -21.10 -14.11
C ALA A 4 -88.93 -21.14 -15.15
N ILE A 5 -89.27 -21.15 -16.45
CA ILE A 5 -88.24 -21.13 -17.52
C ILE A 5 -87.45 -19.83 -17.55
N ILE A 6 -88.12 -18.67 -17.29
CA ILE A 6 -87.48 -17.38 -17.23
C ILE A 6 -86.49 -17.30 -16.03
N ILE A 7 -86.87 -17.81 -14.88
CA ILE A 7 -86.03 -17.82 -13.69
C ILE A 7 -84.79 -18.71 -13.91
N ILE A 8 -84.97 -19.90 -14.55
CA ILE A 8 -83.79 -20.75 -14.87
C ILE A 8 -82.88 -20.14 -15.90
N SER A 9 -83.39 -19.43 -16.90
CA SER A 9 -82.58 -18.71 -17.90
C SER A 9 -81.80 -17.58 -17.29
N VAL A 10 -82.37 -16.79 -16.37
CA VAL A 10 -81.66 -15.70 -15.66
C VAL A 10 -80.62 -16.23 -14.71
N THR A 11 -80.85 -17.36 -13.99
CA THR A 11 -79.83 -17.97 -13.12
C THR A 11 -78.66 -18.53 -13.90
N LEU A 12 -78.89 -19.15 -15.06
CA LEU A 12 -77.84 -19.63 -15.97
C LEU A 12 -77.00 -18.46 -16.54
N LEU A 13 -77.62 -17.36 -16.85
CA LEU A 13 -76.94 -16.17 -17.36
C LEU A 13 -76.06 -15.53 -16.28
N ILE A 14 -76.58 -15.42 -15.05
CA ILE A 14 -75.81 -14.92 -13.91
C ILE A 14 -74.64 -15.84 -13.59
N LEU A 15 -74.86 -17.16 -13.61
CA LEU A 15 -73.78 -18.14 -13.39
C LEU A 15 -72.71 -18.06 -14.48
N GLY A 16 -73.11 -17.83 -15.76
CA GLY A 16 -72.15 -17.61 -16.86
C GLY A 16 -71.34 -16.34 -16.71
N ILE A 17 -71.98 -15.25 -16.24
CA ILE A 17 -71.28 -13.98 -15.99
C ILE A 17 -70.31 -14.13 -14.79
N VAL A 18 -70.74 -14.79 -13.75
CA VAL A 18 -69.89 -15.00 -12.56
C VAL A 18 -68.68 -15.89 -12.91
N THR A 19 -68.90 -16.98 -13.64
CA THR A 19 -67.81 -17.88 -14.11
C THR A 19 -66.87 -17.13 -15.06
N TYR A 20 -67.40 -16.29 -15.98
CA TYR A 20 -66.58 -15.47 -16.86
C TYR A 20 -65.76 -14.43 -16.05
N TYR A 21 -66.35 -13.81 -15.03
CA TYR A 21 -65.64 -12.86 -14.17
C TYR A 21 -64.56 -13.51 -13.31
N LEU A 22 -64.83 -14.70 -12.74
CA LEU A 22 -63.88 -15.48 -11.97
C LEU A 22 -62.75 -16.00 -12.85
N PHE A 23 -62.99 -16.41 -14.07
CA PHE A 23 -61.96 -16.84 -15.03
C PHE A 23 -61.15 -15.69 -15.59
N SER A 24 -61.79 -14.50 -15.78
CA SER A 24 -61.09 -13.28 -16.26
C SER A 24 -60.28 -12.58 -15.18
N ALA A 25 -60.63 -12.73 -13.90
CA ALA A 25 -59.94 -12.13 -12.77
C ALA A 25 -58.57 -12.80 -12.48
N ASN A 26 -58.33 -13.98 -13.01
CA ASN A 26 -57.11 -14.78 -12.71
C ASN A 26 -56.03 -14.63 -13.81
N LYS A 27 -56.04 -13.53 -14.59
CA LYS A 27 -54.92 -13.25 -15.48
C LYS A 27 -53.73 -12.74 -14.64
N TYR A 28 -52.71 -13.63 -14.46
CA TYR A 28 -51.46 -13.26 -13.85
C TYR A 28 -50.88 -12.02 -14.56
N LYS A 29 -50.72 -10.92 -13.85
CA LYS A 29 -50.04 -9.74 -14.35
C LYS A 29 -48.55 -9.93 -14.28
N VAL A 30 -47.90 -10.12 -15.41
CA VAL A 30 -46.44 -10.16 -15.50
C VAL A 30 -45.89 -8.87 -14.88
N PRO A 31 -44.99 -8.97 -13.91
CA PRO A 31 -44.35 -7.80 -13.33
C PRO A 31 -43.59 -7.02 -14.42
N GLU A 32 -43.49 -5.72 -14.26
CA GLU A 32 -42.61 -4.92 -15.10
C GLU A 32 -41.14 -5.17 -14.63
N TRP A 33 -40.32 -5.62 -15.57
CA TRP A 33 -38.93 -5.96 -15.28
C TRP A 33 -38.04 -4.76 -15.47
N LYS A 34 -37.13 -4.48 -14.51
CA LYS A 34 -36.01 -3.60 -14.75
C LYS A 34 -34.96 -4.39 -15.50
N THR A 35 -34.57 -3.89 -16.67
CA THR A 35 -33.55 -4.54 -17.51
C THR A 35 -32.32 -3.66 -17.65
N ALA A 36 -31.17 -4.28 -17.83
CA ALA A 36 -29.93 -3.65 -18.26
C ALA A 36 -29.43 -4.41 -19.50
N LYS A 37 -28.71 -3.70 -20.37
CA LYS A 37 -28.11 -4.35 -21.55
C LYS A 37 -26.76 -4.93 -21.19
N ILE A 38 -26.41 -6.05 -21.82
CA ILE A 38 -25.06 -6.59 -21.81
C ILE A 38 -24.19 -5.67 -22.66
N GLU A 39 -23.11 -5.19 -22.10
CA GLU A 39 -22.16 -4.29 -22.75
C GLU A 39 -20.85 -5.03 -23.01
N ASN A 40 -20.19 -4.70 -24.11
CA ASN A 40 -18.82 -5.08 -24.37
C ASN A 40 -17.90 -3.96 -23.87
N GLY A 41 -16.91 -4.30 -23.06
CA GLY A 41 -16.01 -3.30 -22.50
C GLY A 41 -14.89 -3.91 -21.69
N SER A 42 -14.10 -3.08 -21.04
CA SER A 42 -13.05 -3.54 -20.12
C SER A 42 -13.61 -3.72 -18.70
N VAL A 43 -13.06 -4.69 -17.99
CA VAL A 43 -13.26 -4.91 -16.56
C VAL A 43 -11.89 -4.98 -15.93
N SER A 44 -11.65 -4.19 -14.88
CA SER A 44 -10.38 -4.15 -14.17
C SER A 44 -10.57 -4.24 -12.66
N VAL A 45 -9.80 -5.09 -12.03
CA VAL A 45 -9.75 -5.18 -10.57
C VAL A 45 -8.67 -4.24 -10.07
N ASN A 46 -9.05 -3.33 -9.19
CA ASN A 46 -8.17 -2.31 -8.68
C ASN A 46 -8.12 -2.38 -7.15
N ILE A 47 -6.91 -2.30 -6.61
CA ILE A 47 -6.67 -2.19 -5.17
C ILE A 47 -6.27 -0.76 -4.86
N THR A 48 -6.96 -0.13 -3.92
CA THR A 48 -6.62 1.22 -3.46
C THR A 48 -5.87 1.14 -2.14
N ALA A 49 -4.75 1.83 -2.07
CA ALA A 49 -3.90 1.90 -0.89
C ALA A 49 -3.38 3.32 -0.67
N THR A 50 -3.15 3.69 0.57
CA THR A 50 -2.46 4.93 0.91
C THR A 50 -0.98 4.64 1.16
N GLY A 51 -0.13 5.62 0.93
CA GLY A 51 1.30 5.45 1.13
C GLY A 51 2.05 6.76 1.21
N SER A 52 3.37 6.68 1.33
CA SER A 52 4.26 7.85 1.36
C SER A 52 5.25 7.83 0.21
N LEU A 53 5.52 9.02 -0.33
CA LEU A 53 6.57 9.21 -1.32
C LEU A 53 7.94 9.27 -0.64
N ASN A 54 8.90 8.53 -1.19
CA ASN A 54 10.27 8.52 -0.70
C ASN A 54 11.25 8.51 -1.88
N ALA A 55 12.45 9.04 -1.67
CA ALA A 55 13.52 8.84 -2.65
C ALA A 55 13.97 7.35 -2.60
N VAL A 56 14.41 6.81 -3.75
CA VAL A 56 14.81 5.40 -3.85
C VAL A 56 15.95 5.06 -2.88
N THR A 57 16.88 5.97 -2.70
CA THR A 57 18.00 5.80 -1.76
C THR A 57 18.14 7.04 -0.90
N THR A 58 18.00 6.87 0.41
CA THR A 58 18.28 7.88 1.41
C THR A 58 19.35 7.39 2.37
N VAL A 59 20.28 8.25 2.74
CA VAL A 59 21.32 7.94 3.74
C VAL A 59 21.27 8.96 4.86
N GLN A 60 21.19 8.47 6.08
CA GLN A 60 21.27 9.27 7.29
C GLN A 60 22.73 9.43 7.67
N VAL A 61 23.20 10.64 7.86
CA VAL A 61 24.55 10.98 8.28
C VAL A 61 24.50 11.41 9.73
N GLY A 62 25.21 10.67 10.58
CA GLY A 62 25.35 10.96 12.00
C GLY A 62 26.78 11.32 12.38
N ALA A 63 26.97 11.75 13.64
CA ALA A 63 28.29 11.95 14.23
C ALA A 63 28.83 10.65 14.80
N GLN A 64 30.14 10.37 14.57
CA GLN A 64 30.83 9.20 15.14
C GLN A 64 31.56 9.53 16.43
N VAL A 65 31.79 10.82 16.71
CA VAL A 65 32.38 11.34 17.93
C VAL A 65 31.49 12.43 18.53
N SER A 66 31.51 12.56 19.83
CA SER A 66 30.79 13.61 20.54
C SER A 66 31.56 14.94 20.43
N GLY A 67 30.84 16.04 20.29
CA GLY A 67 31.44 17.38 20.21
C GLY A 67 30.41 18.46 19.94
N ILE A 68 30.86 19.72 19.90
CA ILE A 68 30.01 20.84 19.55
C ILE A 68 30.16 21.12 18.05
N VAL A 69 29.05 21.39 17.37
CA VAL A 69 29.07 21.76 15.95
C VAL A 69 29.70 23.17 15.78
N ALA A 70 30.88 23.20 15.23
CA ALA A 70 31.60 24.45 15.01
C ALA A 70 31.11 25.16 13.75
N LYS A 71 30.89 24.43 12.65
CA LYS A 71 30.45 24.98 11.36
C LYS A 71 29.59 24.01 10.59
N LEU A 72 28.62 24.56 9.85
CA LEU A 72 27.85 23.88 8.81
C LEU A 72 28.24 24.47 7.45
N PHE A 73 28.44 23.64 6.44
CA PHE A 73 28.84 24.02 5.09
C PHE A 73 27.72 23.80 4.06
N VAL A 74 26.63 23.17 4.49
CA VAL A 74 25.45 22.89 3.67
C VAL A 74 24.19 23.18 4.48
N ASP A 75 23.12 23.49 3.77
CA ASP A 75 21.79 23.74 4.33
C ASP A 75 20.76 22.83 3.61
N PHE A 76 19.48 22.99 3.94
CA PHE A 76 18.38 22.33 3.24
C PHE A 76 18.53 22.52 1.72
N ASP A 77 18.12 21.53 0.94
CA ASP A 77 18.13 21.49 -0.53
C ASP A 77 19.51 21.65 -1.19
N SER A 78 20.58 21.67 -0.39
CA SER A 78 21.93 21.75 -0.92
C SER A 78 22.33 20.49 -1.66
N VAL A 79 22.82 20.64 -2.89
CA VAL A 79 23.38 19.51 -3.66
C VAL A 79 24.79 19.22 -3.18
N VAL A 80 25.08 17.99 -2.81
CA VAL A 80 26.37 17.54 -2.27
C VAL A 80 26.98 16.41 -3.09
N LYS A 81 28.31 16.37 -3.11
CA LYS A 81 29.08 15.27 -3.73
C LYS A 81 29.64 14.35 -2.65
N LYS A 82 29.78 13.07 -2.98
CA LYS A 82 30.45 12.09 -2.11
C LYS A 82 31.82 12.59 -1.67
N GLY A 83 32.07 12.60 -0.36
CA GLY A 83 33.34 13.08 0.25
C GLY A 83 33.36 14.58 0.51
N GLN A 84 32.33 15.36 0.08
CA GLN A 84 32.24 16.79 0.37
C GLN A 84 32.05 17.03 1.86
N LEU A 85 32.74 18.03 2.41
CA LEU A 85 32.59 18.47 3.79
C LEU A 85 31.20 19.11 3.97
N ILE A 86 30.43 18.60 4.94
CA ILE A 86 29.06 19.08 5.23
C ILE A 86 28.96 19.73 6.61
N ALA A 87 29.73 19.22 7.59
CA ALA A 87 29.79 19.84 8.91
C ALA A 87 31.16 19.60 9.54
N LEU A 88 31.54 20.47 10.47
CA LEU A 88 32.76 20.37 11.27
C LEU A 88 32.39 20.47 12.75
N LEU A 89 32.83 19.50 13.54
CA LEU A 89 32.79 19.59 15.00
C LEU A 89 34.00 20.35 15.52
N ASP A 90 33.89 20.86 16.74
CA ASP A 90 35.02 21.50 17.42
C ASP A 90 36.15 20.49 17.63
N THR A 91 37.31 20.79 17.11
CA THR A 91 38.48 19.91 17.11
C THR A 91 39.46 20.23 18.25
N THR A 92 39.20 21.27 19.05
CA THR A 92 40.16 21.83 20.02
C THR A 92 40.64 20.78 21.01
N LEU A 93 39.70 20.03 21.62
CA LEU A 93 40.04 19.01 22.59
C LEU A 93 40.75 17.80 21.95
N LEU A 94 40.18 17.29 20.83
CA LEU A 94 40.77 16.13 20.14
C LEU A 94 42.11 16.41 19.49
N TYR A 95 42.34 17.67 19.08
CA TYR A 95 43.66 18.06 18.64
C TYR A 95 44.71 18.05 19.77
N ALA A 96 44.31 18.41 21.00
CA ALA A 96 45.19 18.34 22.16
C ALA A 96 45.55 16.87 22.48
N THR A 97 44.56 15.92 22.46
CA THR A 97 44.83 14.48 22.70
C THR A 97 45.73 13.88 21.62
N VAL A 98 45.62 14.28 20.36
CA VAL A 98 46.53 13.85 19.29
C VAL A 98 47.99 14.33 19.59
N ARG A 99 48.15 15.58 20.05
CA ARG A 99 49.47 16.10 20.42
C ARG A 99 50.09 15.34 21.57
N ASP A 100 49.30 15.02 22.58
CA ASP A 100 49.74 14.24 23.74
C ASP A 100 50.15 12.81 23.32
N ALA A 101 49.36 12.13 22.48
CA ALA A 101 49.71 10.81 21.94
C ALA A 101 51.00 10.90 21.04
N ALA A 102 51.15 11.95 20.25
CA ALA A 102 52.38 12.15 19.46
C ALA A 102 53.63 12.34 20.34
N ALA A 103 53.51 13.07 21.45
CA ALA A 103 54.58 13.22 22.41
C ALA A 103 54.95 11.87 23.08
N ALA A 104 53.94 11.04 23.36
CA ALA A 104 54.19 9.66 23.89
C ALA A 104 54.96 8.78 22.90
N VAL A 105 54.62 8.84 21.60
CA VAL A 105 55.36 8.16 20.52
C VAL A 105 56.82 8.66 20.47
N ALA A 106 57.05 9.96 20.56
CA ALA A 106 58.38 10.54 20.55
C ALA A 106 59.19 10.03 21.74
N LYS A 107 58.64 10.00 22.96
CA LYS A 107 59.25 9.45 24.16
C LYS A 107 59.61 7.98 24.01
N ALA A 108 58.67 7.16 23.51
CA ALA A 108 58.90 5.71 23.32
C ALA A 108 60.00 5.45 22.27
N ASN A 109 60.06 6.29 21.21
CA ASN A 109 61.10 6.19 20.17
C ASN A 109 62.52 6.46 20.74
N VAL A 110 62.66 7.44 21.63
CA VAL A 110 63.92 7.70 22.35
C VAL A 110 64.32 6.50 23.21
N GLN A 111 63.35 5.86 23.91
CA GLN A 111 63.59 4.70 24.71
C GLN A 111 64.07 3.47 23.89
N VAL A 112 63.48 3.26 22.71
CA VAL A 112 63.92 2.25 21.73
C VAL A 112 65.33 2.51 21.29
N SER A 113 65.70 3.76 20.98
CA SER A 113 67.03 4.14 20.57
C SER A 113 68.10 3.90 21.66
N LEU A 114 67.73 4.21 22.92
CA LEU A 114 68.60 3.98 24.08
C LEU A 114 68.82 2.49 24.28
N THR A 115 67.76 1.69 24.39
CA THR A 115 67.82 0.26 24.61
C THR A 115 68.47 -0.51 23.48
N LYS A 116 68.26 -0.06 22.21
CA LYS A 116 68.97 -0.56 21.05
C LYS A 116 70.46 -0.38 21.15
N SER A 117 70.93 0.84 21.53
CA SER A 117 72.35 1.14 21.70
C SER A 117 72.99 0.30 22.82
N GLN A 118 72.26 0.08 23.94
CA GLN A 118 72.68 -0.79 25.01
C GLN A 118 72.77 -2.25 24.55
N PHE A 119 71.76 -2.76 23.83
CA PHE A 119 71.74 -4.11 23.27
C PHE A 119 72.96 -4.33 22.36
N ILE A 120 73.23 -3.45 21.37
CA ILE A 120 74.36 -3.55 20.45
C ILE A 120 75.69 -3.63 21.20
N ARG A 121 75.84 -2.83 22.26
CA ARG A 121 77.02 -2.81 23.06
C ARG A 121 77.23 -4.16 23.81
N ILE A 122 76.19 -4.67 24.47
CA ILE A 122 76.24 -5.97 25.22
C ILE A 122 76.38 -7.12 24.22
N ASP A 123 75.73 -7.10 23.06
CA ASP A 123 75.90 -8.08 22.03
C ASP A 123 77.36 -8.20 21.57
N THR A 124 78.05 -7.07 21.33
CA THR A 124 79.50 -7.05 20.99
C THR A 124 80.37 -7.62 22.09
N LEU A 125 80.12 -7.28 23.37
CA LEU A 125 80.82 -7.80 24.49
C LEU A 125 80.56 -9.29 24.73
N PHE A 126 79.38 -9.77 24.53
CA PHE A 126 79.00 -11.17 24.64
C PHE A 126 79.73 -12.03 23.60
N HIS A 127 79.74 -11.59 22.34
CA HIS A 127 80.51 -12.27 21.29
C HIS A 127 82.00 -12.25 21.52
N SER A 128 82.52 -11.25 22.21
CA SER A 128 83.88 -11.15 22.65
C SER A 128 84.15 -11.94 23.96
N LYS A 129 83.18 -12.68 24.49
CA LYS A 129 83.23 -13.45 25.74
C LYS A 129 83.54 -12.66 27.04
N VAL A 130 83.19 -11.36 27.04
CA VAL A 130 83.41 -10.41 28.15
C VAL A 130 82.13 -10.23 28.97
N ALA A 131 80.91 -10.36 28.34
CA ALA A 131 79.63 -10.24 29.01
C ALA A 131 79.03 -11.62 29.30
N SER A 132 78.20 -11.70 30.36
CA SER A 132 77.46 -12.91 30.69
C SER A 132 76.26 -13.14 29.76
N LYS A 133 75.79 -14.41 29.65
CA LYS A 133 74.61 -14.74 28.95
C LYS A 133 73.37 -14.06 29.58
N ASN A 134 73.33 -13.93 30.88
CA ASN A 134 72.23 -13.23 31.58
C ASN A 134 72.17 -11.74 31.18
N ASP A 135 73.30 -11.05 31.07
CA ASP A 135 73.32 -9.63 30.64
C ASP A 135 72.84 -9.47 29.21
N TYR A 136 73.20 -10.42 28.31
CA TYR A 136 72.71 -10.46 26.94
C TYR A 136 71.19 -10.68 26.89
N ASP A 137 70.64 -11.65 27.62
CA ASP A 137 69.20 -11.97 27.62
C ASP A 137 68.40 -10.80 28.23
N ILE A 138 68.93 -10.09 29.23
CA ILE A 138 68.32 -8.88 29.77
C ILE A 138 68.35 -7.73 28.72
N ALA A 139 69.46 -7.54 28.04
CA ALA A 139 69.53 -6.42 27.02
C ALA A 139 68.59 -6.63 25.82
N ILE A 140 68.47 -7.89 25.32
CA ILE A 140 67.55 -8.20 24.23
C ILE A 140 66.10 -8.11 24.71
N GLY A 141 65.79 -8.55 25.94
CA GLY A 141 64.48 -8.39 26.53
C GLY A 141 64.04 -6.94 26.68
N ASN A 142 64.92 -6.10 27.22
CA ASN A 142 64.68 -4.65 27.38
C ASN A 142 64.44 -3.95 26.01
N TYR A 143 65.26 -4.31 25.00
CA TYR A 143 65.05 -3.76 23.65
C TYR A 143 63.74 -4.24 23.03
N GLY A 144 63.37 -5.53 23.26
CA GLY A 144 62.09 -6.07 22.80
C GLY A 144 60.89 -5.38 23.46
N ALA A 145 60.98 -5.15 24.78
CA ALA A 145 59.93 -4.45 25.54
C ALA A 145 59.78 -3.00 25.06
N ALA A 146 60.87 -2.26 24.87
CA ALA A 146 60.79 -0.90 24.36
C ALA A 146 60.19 -0.81 22.96
N LYS A 147 60.46 -1.78 22.08
CA LYS A 147 59.80 -1.87 20.77
C LYS A 147 58.27 -2.10 20.88
N ALA A 148 57.89 -2.97 21.81
CA ALA A 148 56.47 -3.20 22.06
C ALA A 148 55.76 -1.95 22.60
N ASP A 149 56.40 -1.22 23.52
CA ASP A 149 55.88 0.04 24.06
C ASP A 149 55.73 1.12 22.94
N LEU A 150 56.71 1.22 22.03
CA LEU A 150 56.62 2.13 20.87
C LEU A 150 55.42 1.74 19.99
N GLN A 151 55.25 0.45 19.73
CA GLN A 151 54.12 -0.03 18.91
C GLN A 151 52.76 0.30 19.56
N ALA A 152 52.64 0.17 20.85
CA ALA A 152 51.44 0.53 21.62
C ALA A 152 51.20 2.05 21.57
N ALA A 153 52.24 2.88 21.70
CA ALA A 153 52.10 4.32 21.58
C ALA A 153 51.67 4.78 20.16
N ILE A 154 52.18 4.12 19.10
CA ILE A 154 51.78 4.39 17.71
C ILE A 154 50.29 4.03 17.53
N ALA A 155 49.81 2.88 18.03
CA ALA A 155 48.43 2.47 17.96
C ALA A 155 47.49 3.47 18.65
N THR A 156 47.91 4.01 19.80
CA THR A 156 47.18 5.06 20.51
C THR A 156 47.10 6.33 19.68
N LEU A 157 48.22 6.78 19.06
CA LEU A 157 48.23 7.94 18.20
C LEU A 157 47.30 7.75 16.99
N ASP A 158 47.32 6.61 16.34
CA ASP A 158 46.43 6.30 15.20
C ASP A 158 44.97 6.34 15.61
N HIS A 159 44.63 5.88 16.80
CA HIS A 159 43.27 5.95 17.37
C HIS A 159 42.81 7.43 17.52
N GLU A 160 43.66 8.26 18.18
CA GLU A 160 43.30 9.65 18.40
C GLU A 160 43.23 10.47 17.09
N GLN A 161 44.11 10.20 16.11
CA GLN A 161 44.02 10.77 14.77
C GLN A 161 42.73 10.36 14.05
N THR A 162 42.26 9.16 14.26
CA THR A 162 40.99 8.68 13.69
C THR A 162 39.80 9.43 14.29
N ASN A 163 39.82 9.61 15.64
CA ASN A 163 38.80 10.40 16.32
C ASN A 163 38.76 11.86 15.81
N LEU A 164 39.94 12.45 15.60
CA LEU A 164 40.06 13.80 15.04
C LEU A 164 39.51 13.85 13.59
N ARG A 165 39.76 12.84 12.75
CA ARG A 165 39.17 12.74 11.41
C ARG A 165 37.65 12.69 11.44
N TYR A 166 37.04 12.01 12.42
CA TYR A 166 35.60 11.92 12.59
C TYR A 166 34.92 13.24 12.96
N CYS A 167 35.68 14.25 13.42
CA CYS A 167 35.13 15.61 13.56
C CYS A 167 34.75 16.23 12.22
N THR A 168 35.35 15.76 11.13
CA THR A 168 35.09 16.23 9.78
C THR A 168 33.98 15.37 9.14
N ILE A 169 32.75 15.85 9.18
CA ILE A 169 31.61 15.11 8.69
C ILE A 169 31.48 15.35 7.19
N LYS A 170 31.49 14.24 6.42
CA LYS A 170 31.45 14.25 4.95
C LYS A 170 30.22 13.54 4.42
N ALA A 171 29.73 13.96 3.26
CA ALA A 171 28.65 13.30 2.56
C ALA A 171 29.07 11.89 2.08
N PRO A 172 28.35 10.81 2.43
CA PRO A 172 28.70 9.45 2.03
C PRO A 172 28.33 9.14 0.57
N ILE A 173 27.34 9.85 0.01
CA ILE A 173 26.82 9.71 -1.36
C ILE A 173 26.71 11.08 -2.05
N ASN A 174 26.55 11.06 -3.38
CA ASN A 174 26.08 12.22 -4.12
C ASN A 174 24.59 12.37 -3.90
N GLY A 175 24.06 13.58 -3.82
CA GLY A 175 22.63 13.80 -3.67
C GLY A 175 22.25 15.17 -3.18
N THR A 176 21.02 15.30 -2.70
CA THR A 176 20.48 16.53 -2.12
C THR A 176 20.16 16.32 -0.64
N VAL A 177 20.49 17.29 0.19
CA VAL A 177 20.17 17.29 1.62
C VAL A 177 18.68 17.54 1.78
N ILE A 178 17.94 16.54 2.26
CA ILE A 178 16.48 16.66 2.48
C ILE A 178 16.11 17.05 3.91
N SER A 179 16.99 16.78 4.88
CA SER A 179 16.81 17.27 6.26
C SER A 179 18.13 17.60 6.93
N ARG A 180 18.11 18.63 7.78
CA ARG A 180 19.17 19.06 8.66
C ARG A 180 18.60 19.13 10.09
N ASN A 181 19.12 18.27 10.96
CA ASN A 181 18.62 18.16 12.34
C ASN A 181 19.64 18.68 13.37
N VAL A 182 20.51 19.58 12.96
CA VAL A 182 21.57 20.11 13.79
C VAL A 182 21.86 21.58 13.47
N ASP A 183 22.20 22.36 14.50
CA ASP A 183 22.55 23.76 14.39
C ASP A 183 23.99 24.03 14.86
N VAL A 184 24.57 25.16 14.41
CA VAL A 184 25.88 25.63 14.88
C VAL A 184 25.80 25.95 16.37
N GLY A 185 26.79 25.47 17.14
CA GLY A 185 26.82 25.57 18.60
C GLY A 185 26.09 24.46 19.34
N GLN A 186 25.36 23.60 18.64
CA GLN A 186 24.66 22.45 19.24
C GLN A 186 25.68 21.37 19.65
N THR A 187 25.49 20.79 20.84
CA THR A 187 26.27 19.63 21.29
C THR A 187 25.66 18.35 20.76
N VAL A 188 26.43 17.54 20.07
CA VAL A 188 26.09 16.19 19.61
C VAL A 188 26.80 15.15 20.46
N ILE A 189 26.09 14.12 20.87
CA ILE A 189 26.59 13.02 21.69
C ILE A 189 26.45 11.74 20.89
N SER A 190 27.56 11.08 20.57
CA SER A 190 27.62 9.82 19.82
C SER A 190 27.57 8.60 20.77
N SER A 191 26.57 8.54 21.66
CA SER A 191 26.34 7.36 22.48
C SER A 191 25.30 6.45 21.84
N PHE A 192 24.80 5.42 22.49
CA PHE A 192 23.95 4.32 22.06
C PHE A 192 22.99 4.55 20.86
N ASN A 193 22.56 5.77 20.58
CA ASN A 193 21.80 6.15 19.39
C ASN A 193 22.54 7.27 18.65
N ALA A 194 23.07 6.96 17.49
CA ALA A 194 23.69 7.96 16.63
C ALA A 194 22.64 9.00 16.22
N VAL A 195 22.83 10.26 16.70
CA VAL A 195 21.95 11.36 16.31
C VAL A 195 22.14 11.63 14.81
N THR A 196 21.05 11.50 14.04
CA THR A 196 21.04 11.85 12.60
C THR A 196 21.20 13.37 12.48
N LEU A 197 22.28 13.82 11.85
CA LEU A 197 22.56 15.22 11.59
C LEU A 197 21.96 15.69 10.27
N PHE A 198 22.11 14.88 9.22
CA PHE A 198 21.59 15.14 7.89
C PHE A 198 20.96 13.88 7.30
N THR A 199 19.96 14.08 6.45
CA THR A 199 19.46 13.03 5.56
C THR A 199 19.71 13.46 4.12
N ILE A 200 20.39 12.62 3.35
CA ILE A 200 20.76 12.90 1.96
C ILE A 200 20.03 11.91 1.06
N ALA A 201 19.28 12.41 0.08
CA ALA A 201 18.66 11.61 -0.97
C ALA A 201 19.58 11.59 -2.20
N ASN A 202 19.75 10.41 -2.80
CA ASN A 202 20.67 10.26 -3.93
C ASN A 202 20.17 11.01 -5.19
N ASP A 203 18.96 10.68 -5.65
CA ASP A 203 18.34 11.29 -6.83
C ASP A 203 16.85 11.49 -6.61
N LEU A 204 16.39 12.73 -6.71
CA LEU A 204 14.96 13.07 -6.58
C LEU A 204 14.18 12.89 -7.90
N LYS A 205 14.86 12.61 -9.02
CA LYS A 205 14.21 12.28 -10.29
C LYS A 205 13.62 10.88 -10.32
N LEU A 206 14.12 10.01 -9.45
CA LEU A 206 13.60 8.65 -9.26
C LEU A 206 13.05 8.54 -7.84
N MET A 207 11.77 8.41 -7.76
CA MET A 207 11.04 8.30 -6.49
C MET A 207 10.37 6.94 -6.36
N GLN A 208 9.95 6.61 -5.17
CA GLN A 208 9.13 5.44 -4.89
C GLN A 208 7.97 5.80 -3.98
N VAL A 209 6.80 5.26 -4.27
CA VAL A 209 5.68 5.25 -3.33
C VAL A 209 5.78 3.96 -2.51
N LEU A 210 5.76 4.09 -1.21
CA LEU A 210 5.63 2.98 -0.28
C LEU A 210 4.15 2.90 0.09
N ALA A 211 3.39 2.06 -0.63
CA ALA A 211 1.95 1.90 -0.44
C ALA A 211 1.68 0.80 0.58
N ASP A 212 0.82 1.10 1.56
CA ASP A 212 0.40 0.17 2.62
C ASP A 212 -0.85 -0.58 2.15
N VAL A 213 -0.68 -1.81 1.69
CA VAL A 213 -1.75 -2.68 1.19
C VAL A 213 -2.17 -3.66 2.28
N ASP A 214 -3.48 -3.80 2.47
CA ASP A 214 -4.06 -4.73 3.45
C ASP A 214 -3.71 -6.21 3.14
N GLU A 215 -3.59 -7.03 4.18
CA GLU A 215 -3.34 -8.47 4.07
C GLU A 215 -4.40 -9.19 3.21
N ALA A 216 -5.66 -8.71 3.22
CA ALA A 216 -6.73 -9.29 2.41
C ALA A 216 -6.49 -9.15 0.90
N ASP A 217 -5.81 -8.08 0.47
CA ASP A 217 -5.64 -7.71 -0.94
C ASP A 217 -4.26 -8.05 -1.49
N ILE A 218 -3.26 -8.21 -0.63
CA ILE A 218 -1.86 -8.40 -1.05
C ILE A 218 -1.64 -9.62 -1.94
N GLY A 219 -2.47 -10.67 -1.79
CA GLY A 219 -2.39 -11.89 -2.60
C GLY A 219 -2.62 -11.65 -4.10
N GLN A 220 -3.22 -10.53 -4.48
CA GLN A 220 -3.50 -10.15 -5.87
C GLN A 220 -2.42 -9.24 -6.45
N VAL A 221 -1.56 -8.64 -5.61
CA VAL A 221 -0.50 -7.71 -6.04
C VAL A 221 0.73 -8.49 -6.48
N LYS A 222 1.24 -8.15 -7.67
CA LYS A 222 2.43 -8.77 -8.27
C LYS A 222 3.36 -7.71 -8.82
N ASP A 223 4.64 -8.06 -8.89
CA ASP A 223 5.65 -7.20 -9.51
C ASP A 223 5.31 -6.94 -11.00
N GLY A 224 5.56 -5.72 -11.45
CA GLY A 224 5.30 -5.27 -12.82
C GLY A 224 3.89 -4.74 -13.08
N GLN A 225 2.95 -4.86 -12.14
CA GLN A 225 1.59 -4.31 -12.30
C GLN A 225 1.63 -2.77 -12.40
N LYS A 226 0.73 -2.23 -13.21
CA LYS A 226 0.56 -0.79 -13.35
C LYS A 226 -0.09 -0.20 -12.10
N ALA A 227 0.42 0.93 -11.67
CA ALA A 227 -0.16 1.70 -10.60
C ALA A 227 -0.32 3.16 -11.04
N ILE A 228 -1.42 3.76 -10.63
CA ILE A 228 -1.65 5.19 -10.75
C ILE A 228 -1.82 5.75 -9.34
N PHE A 229 -1.38 6.97 -9.12
CA PHE A 229 -1.58 7.61 -7.82
C PHE A 229 -1.77 9.11 -7.96
N THR A 230 -2.38 9.68 -6.96
CA THR A 230 -2.50 11.12 -6.75
C THR A 230 -1.82 11.47 -5.45
N VAL A 231 -1.31 12.67 -5.33
CA VAL A 231 -0.75 13.21 -4.07
C VAL A 231 -1.61 14.38 -3.61
N ASP A 232 -1.73 14.55 -2.29
CA ASP A 232 -2.59 15.60 -1.73
C ASP A 232 -2.17 17.00 -2.15
N ALA A 233 -0.88 17.19 -2.46
CA ALA A 233 -0.35 18.46 -2.98
C ALA A 233 -0.81 18.76 -4.43
N PHE A 234 -1.14 17.73 -5.22
CA PHE A 234 -1.58 17.84 -6.62
C PHE A 234 -2.79 16.94 -6.90
N PRO A 235 -3.98 17.25 -6.36
CA PRO A 235 -5.14 16.35 -6.39
C PRO A 235 -5.72 16.12 -7.80
N TYR A 236 -5.42 17.00 -8.74
CA TYR A 236 -5.89 16.91 -10.13
C TYR A 236 -4.87 16.31 -11.10
N GLU A 237 -3.62 16.05 -10.63
CA GLU A 237 -2.58 15.42 -11.44
C GLU A 237 -2.49 13.93 -11.10
N VAL A 238 -2.61 13.08 -12.13
CA VAL A 238 -2.47 11.63 -11.99
C VAL A 238 -1.06 11.22 -12.42
N PHE A 239 -0.33 10.66 -11.49
CA PHE A 239 1.00 10.13 -11.72
C PHE A 239 0.93 8.63 -12.01
N LYS A 240 1.87 8.14 -12.82
CA LYS A 240 1.94 6.73 -13.24
C LYS A 240 3.20 6.11 -12.70
N GLY A 241 3.08 4.88 -12.24
CA GLY A 241 4.18 4.07 -11.78
C GLY A 241 3.92 2.59 -12.07
N PHE A 242 4.81 1.76 -11.59
CA PHE A 242 4.67 0.31 -11.63
C PHE A 242 5.17 -0.31 -10.34
N VAL A 243 4.55 -1.41 -9.94
CA VAL A 243 4.96 -2.19 -8.77
C VAL A 243 6.34 -2.77 -9.05
N ALA A 244 7.31 -2.36 -8.26
CA ALA A 244 8.69 -2.85 -8.36
C ALA A 244 8.93 -4.06 -7.47
N GLN A 245 8.31 -4.09 -6.29
CA GLN A 245 8.50 -5.14 -5.30
C GLN A 245 7.40 -5.12 -4.24
N VAL A 246 6.99 -6.28 -3.78
CA VAL A 246 6.20 -6.47 -2.57
C VAL A 246 7.13 -6.88 -1.43
N ARG A 247 7.14 -6.13 -0.32
CA ARG A 247 7.96 -6.48 0.85
C ARG A 247 7.31 -7.63 1.61
N LEU A 248 8.10 -8.64 1.96
CA LEU A 248 7.62 -9.86 2.63
C LEU A 248 7.31 -9.65 4.12
N GLN A 249 7.91 -8.63 4.74
CA GLN A 249 7.68 -8.33 6.15
C GLN A 249 6.48 -7.40 6.29
N PRO A 250 5.43 -7.82 7.00
CA PRO A 250 4.29 -6.95 7.29
C PRO A 250 4.68 -5.85 8.28
N VAL A 251 3.97 -4.73 8.19
CA VAL A 251 4.03 -3.62 9.14
C VAL A 251 2.66 -3.48 9.79
N MET A 252 2.64 -3.42 11.11
CA MET A 252 1.39 -3.24 11.85
C MET A 252 1.04 -1.75 11.91
N VAL A 253 -0.04 -1.36 11.25
CA VAL A 253 -0.59 0.00 11.28
C VAL A 253 -1.97 -0.07 11.91
N GLN A 254 -2.18 0.65 13.02
CA GLN A 254 -3.47 0.67 13.74
C GLN A 254 -4.06 -0.72 14.06
N ASN A 255 -3.24 -1.68 14.45
CA ASN A 255 -3.62 -3.08 14.71
C ASN A 255 -4.06 -3.88 13.46
N VAL A 256 -3.80 -3.40 12.26
CA VAL A 256 -4.01 -4.12 11.00
C VAL A 256 -2.67 -4.47 10.38
N ASN A 257 -2.53 -5.69 9.88
CA ASN A 257 -1.33 -6.12 9.15
C ASN A 257 -1.39 -5.57 7.73
N ASN A 258 -0.45 -4.70 7.40
CA ASN A 258 -0.27 -4.16 6.06
C ASN A 258 1.06 -4.62 5.46
N TYR A 259 1.08 -4.80 4.16
CA TYR A 259 2.29 -5.09 3.40
C TYR A 259 2.70 -3.87 2.59
N ILE A 260 3.98 -3.55 2.63
CA ILE A 260 4.51 -2.41 1.88
C ILE A 260 4.75 -2.84 0.43
N VAL A 261 4.03 -2.21 -0.49
CA VAL A 261 4.24 -2.34 -1.93
C VAL A 261 5.06 -1.15 -2.41
N VAL A 262 6.21 -1.44 -3.00
CA VAL A 262 7.11 -0.43 -3.55
C VAL A 262 6.73 -0.15 -5.00
N ILE A 263 6.36 1.08 -5.31
CA ILE A 263 5.97 1.52 -6.65
C ILE A 263 6.98 2.54 -7.15
N ASN A 264 7.69 2.22 -8.21
CA ASN A 264 8.66 3.11 -8.81
C ASN A 264 7.97 4.18 -9.68
N VAL A 265 8.44 5.40 -9.54
CA VAL A 265 7.85 6.58 -10.16
C VAL A 265 8.95 7.48 -10.71
N ALA A 266 8.79 7.94 -11.94
CA ALA A 266 9.64 8.97 -12.52
C ALA A 266 9.17 10.37 -12.08
N ASN A 267 10.11 11.23 -11.70
CA ASN A 267 9.86 12.62 -11.26
C ASN A 267 10.77 13.60 -12.02
N PRO A 268 10.64 13.70 -13.35
CA PRO A 268 11.52 14.54 -14.16
C PRO A 268 11.43 16.02 -13.80
N ASP A 269 10.24 16.49 -13.44
CA ASP A 269 9.95 17.89 -13.13
C ASP A 269 10.21 18.25 -11.66
N LEU A 270 10.68 17.30 -10.84
CA LEU A 270 10.93 17.47 -9.39
C LEU A 270 9.71 17.97 -8.60
N LYS A 271 8.47 17.74 -9.11
CA LYS A 271 7.23 18.10 -8.42
C LYS A 271 6.96 17.23 -7.20
N LEU A 272 7.35 15.98 -7.28
CA LEU A 272 7.16 15.01 -6.20
C LEU A 272 8.26 15.17 -5.17
N LEU A 273 7.88 15.49 -3.94
CA LEU A 273 8.80 15.68 -2.82
C LEU A 273 8.74 14.48 -1.86
N PRO A 274 9.86 14.10 -1.23
CA PRO A 274 9.85 13.09 -0.18
C PRO A 274 8.94 13.50 0.98
N GLY A 275 8.16 12.53 1.51
CA GLY A 275 7.23 12.75 2.61
C GLY A 275 5.80 13.10 2.20
N LEU A 276 5.51 13.33 0.91
CA LEU A 276 4.13 13.51 0.44
C LEU A 276 3.31 12.23 0.63
N THR A 277 2.06 12.39 1.06
CA THR A 277 1.08 11.31 1.08
C THR A 277 0.53 11.07 -0.31
N ALA A 278 0.44 9.81 -0.70
CA ALA A 278 -0.08 9.37 -1.98
C ALA A 278 -1.25 8.40 -1.80
N THR A 279 -2.33 8.63 -2.55
CA THR A 279 -3.39 7.65 -2.72
C THR A 279 -3.16 6.91 -4.02
N THR A 280 -2.91 5.61 -3.91
CA THR A 280 -2.47 4.75 -5.02
C THR A 280 -3.56 3.77 -5.39
N THR A 281 -3.76 3.57 -6.69
CA THR A 281 -4.62 2.53 -7.25
C THR A 281 -3.75 1.59 -8.09
N ILE A 282 -3.63 0.34 -7.63
CA ILE A 282 -2.87 -0.73 -8.29
C ILE A 282 -3.85 -1.54 -9.13
N GLN A 283 -3.59 -1.66 -10.43
CA GLN A 283 -4.37 -2.49 -11.34
C GLN A 283 -3.86 -3.94 -11.26
N THR A 284 -4.62 -4.79 -10.58
CA THR A 284 -4.19 -6.18 -10.30
C THR A 284 -4.53 -7.12 -11.43
N ASP A 285 -5.68 -6.95 -12.05
CA ASP A 285 -6.11 -7.74 -13.19
C ASP A 285 -6.92 -6.87 -14.17
N HIS A 286 -6.88 -7.20 -15.46
CA HIS A 286 -7.52 -6.42 -16.50
C HIS A 286 -7.84 -7.26 -17.72
N HIS A 287 -9.12 -7.29 -18.09
CA HIS A 287 -9.57 -7.91 -19.32
C HIS A 287 -10.21 -6.85 -20.22
N ASP A 288 -9.75 -6.79 -21.47
CA ASP A 288 -10.31 -5.94 -22.51
C ASP A 288 -11.33 -6.72 -23.34
N SER A 289 -12.33 -5.98 -23.86
CA SER A 289 -13.30 -6.52 -24.82
C SER A 289 -14.05 -7.77 -24.32
N VAL A 290 -14.49 -7.73 -23.07
CA VAL A 290 -15.29 -8.79 -22.45
C VAL A 290 -16.76 -8.36 -22.31
N LEU A 291 -17.68 -9.33 -22.32
CA LEU A 291 -19.08 -9.07 -22.00
C LEU A 291 -19.20 -8.85 -20.51
N LYS A 292 -19.78 -7.72 -20.12
CA LYS A 292 -19.97 -7.32 -18.73
C LYS A 292 -21.42 -6.99 -18.42
N VAL A 293 -21.82 -7.27 -17.20
CA VAL A 293 -23.17 -7.02 -16.68
C VAL A 293 -23.10 -6.38 -15.32
N LEU A 294 -24.13 -5.64 -14.96
CA LEU A 294 -24.27 -5.13 -13.60
C LEU A 294 -24.36 -6.29 -12.60
N ALA A 295 -23.63 -6.19 -11.49
CA ALA A 295 -23.61 -7.24 -10.44
C ALA A 295 -25.01 -7.60 -9.94
N ASN A 296 -25.95 -6.67 -9.91
CA ASN A 296 -27.33 -6.88 -9.50
C ASN A 296 -28.07 -7.91 -10.39
N ALA A 297 -27.66 -8.10 -11.65
CA ALA A 297 -28.25 -9.07 -12.54
C ALA A 297 -28.02 -10.52 -12.12
N ILE A 298 -26.90 -10.78 -11.47
CA ILE A 298 -26.52 -12.13 -11.03
C ILE A 298 -27.28 -12.55 -9.78
N HIS A 299 -27.66 -11.59 -8.94
CA HIS A 299 -28.42 -11.82 -7.72
C HIS A 299 -29.95 -11.83 -7.94
N PHE A 300 -30.39 -11.48 -9.16
CA PHE A 300 -31.81 -11.43 -9.46
C PHE A 300 -32.41 -12.83 -9.56
N ASN A 301 -33.50 -13.05 -8.80
CA ASN A 301 -34.33 -14.25 -8.89
C ASN A 301 -35.78 -13.86 -9.11
N PRO A 302 -36.44 -14.40 -10.16
CA PRO A 302 -37.86 -14.14 -10.37
C PRO A 302 -38.71 -14.65 -9.21
N PRO A 303 -39.87 -14.01 -8.91
CA PRO A 303 -40.77 -14.48 -7.90
C PRO A 303 -41.26 -15.93 -8.20
N PRO A 304 -41.45 -16.79 -7.19
CA PRO A 304 -41.91 -18.15 -7.37
C PRO A 304 -43.24 -18.26 -8.16
N ASP A 305 -44.12 -17.29 -7.96
CA ASP A 305 -45.40 -17.22 -8.69
C ASP A 305 -45.21 -17.06 -10.19
N TYR A 306 -44.18 -16.34 -10.61
CA TYR A 306 -43.83 -16.18 -12.03
C TYR A 306 -43.31 -17.48 -12.62
N LEU A 307 -42.45 -18.19 -11.88
CA LEU A 307 -41.84 -19.46 -12.30
C LEU A 307 -42.90 -20.58 -12.51
N THR A 308 -43.97 -20.59 -11.73
CA THR A 308 -45.04 -21.56 -11.88
C THR A 308 -45.93 -21.37 -13.11
N HIS A 309 -45.96 -20.14 -13.65
CA HIS A 309 -46.77 -19.79 -14.83
C HIS A 309 -46.03 -19.93 -16.16
N ILE A 310 -44.71 -20.15 -16.14
CA ILE A 310 -43.90 -20.36 -17.33
C ILE A 310 -43.63 -21.84 -17.52
N LYS A 311 -43.95 -22.36 -18.72
CA LYS A 311 -43.52 -23.72 -19.11
C LYS A 311 -42.10 -23.63 -19.63
N PHE A 312 -41.14 -24.04 -18.80
CA PHE A 312 -39.77 -24.27 -19.28
C PHE A 312 -39.69 -25.60 -20.04
N PRO A 313 -38.82 -25.75 -21.02
CA PRO A 313 -38.49 -27.06 -21.58
C PRO A 313 -38.07 -28.03 -20.46
N ASP A 314 -38.48 -29.30 -20.57
CA ASP A 314 -38.25 -30.29 -19.52
C ASP A 314 -36.79 -30.45 -19.09
N SER A 315 -35.86 -30.19 -19.99
CA SER A 315 -34.42 -30.14 -19.72
C SER A 315 -33.98 -28.99 -18.76
N LEU A 316 -34.74 -27.90 -18.72
CA LEU A 316 -34.49 -26.75 -17.85
C LEU A 316 -35.28 -26.82 -16.53
N ASN A 317 -36.41 -27.49 -16.51
CA ASN A 317 -37.26 -27.63 -15.30
C ASN A 317 -36.51 -28.32 -14.14
N GLN A 318 -35.72 -29.36 -14.42
CA GLN A 318 -34.91 -30.05 -13.40
C GLN A 318 -33.73 -29.16 -12.93
N GLN A 319 -33.16 -28.38 -13.83
CA GLN A 319 -32.07 -27.47 -13.52
C GLN A 319 -32.53 -26.26 -12.71
N VAL A 320 -33.67 -25.66 -13.03
CA VAL A 320 -34.24 -24.50 -12.31
C VAL A 320 -34.58 -24.84 -10.85
N GLN A 321 -35.02 -26.10 -10.55
CA GLN A 321 -35.28 -26.53 -9.17
C GLN A 321 -34.02 -26.78 -8.34
N THR A 322 -32.89 -27.05 -8.99
CA THR A 322 -31.60 -27.27 -8.33
C THR A 322 -30.69 -26.02 -8.35
N LEU A 323 -31.14 -24.93 -8.99
CA LEU A 323 -30.40 -23.69 -9.08
C LEU A 323 -30.15 -23.09 -7.70
N LYS A 324 -28.95 -23.26 -7.21
CA LYS A 324 -28.43 -22.37 -6.18
C LYS A 324 -28.29 -20.98 -6.82
N VAL A 325 -29.26 -20.14 -6.58
CA VAL A 325 -29.09 -18.70 -6.79
C VAL A 325 -27.89 -18.30 -5.93
N ALA A 326 -26.96 -17.54 -6.52
CA ALA A 326 -25.91 -16.90 -5.75
C ALA A 326 -26.61 -16.16 -4.60
N GLY A 327 -26.29 -16.53 -3.36
CA GLY A 327 -26.70 -15.75 -2.21
C GLY A 327 -26.19 -14.32 -2.37
N ASN A 328 -26.37 -13.45 -1.40
CA ASN A 328 -25.87 -12.07 -1.43
C ASN A 328 -24.33 -11.96 -1.56
N GLU A 329 -23.63 -13.07 -1.67
CA GLU A 329 -22.17 -13.09 -1.83
C GLU A 329 -21.78 -12.92 -3.30
N ILE A 330 -20.73 -12.14 -3.55
CA ILE A 330 -20.15 -11.98 -4.87
C ILE A 330 -19.56 -13.34 -5.30
N PRO A 331 -19.97 -13.87 -6.47
CA PRO A 331 -19.48 -15.16 -6.91
C PRO A 331 -17.99 -15.12 -7.22
N LYS A 332 -17.26 -16.16 -6.83
CA LYS A 332 -15.86 -16.32 -7.16
C LYS A 332 -15.67 -16.42 -8.67
N GLN A 333 -14.54 -15.92 -9.17
CA GLN A 333 -14.16 -16.08 -10.57
C GLN A 333 -14.22 -17.56 -11.01
N GLY A 334 -14.83 -17.81 -12.17
CA GLY A 334 -15.00 -19.16 -12.70
C GLY A 334 -16.26 -19.91 -12.23
N THR A 335 -17.10 -19.27 -11.39
CA THR A 335 -18.35 -19.88 -10.94
C THR A 335 -19.37 -19.89 -12.07
N MET A 336 -20.09 -21.02 -12.22
CA MET A 336 -21.20 -21.14 -13.16
C MET A 336 -22.50 -20.69 -12.48
N LEU A 337 -23.16 -19.71 -13.07
CA LEU A 337 -24.39 -19.12 -12.56
C LEU A 337 -25.42 -18.97 -13.66
N TYR A 338 -26.67 -18.78 -13.28
CA TYR A 338 -27.74 -18.44 -14.21
C TYR A 338 -28.05 -16.95 -14.10
N ILE A 339 -28.20 -16.29 -15.25
CA ILE A 339 -28.74 -14.96 -15.38
C ILE A 339 -30.06 -15.02 -16.15
N TRP A 340 -30.94 -14.07 -15.88
CA TRP A 340 -32.25 -14.03 -16.53
C TRP A 340 -32.22 -13.05 -17.69
N VAL A 341 -32.25 -13.59 -18.90
CA VAL A 341 -32.26 -12.82 -20.14
C VAL A 341 -33.69 -12.65 -20.60
N LYS A 342 -34.07 -11.42 -20.94
CA LYS A 342 -35.39 -11.09 -21.48
C LYS A 342 -35.32 -11.08 -23.00
N ARG A 343 -35.93 -12.09 -23.64
CA ARG A 343 -36.11 -12.16 -25.11
C ARG A 343 -37.60 -12.22 -25.42
N ASN A 344 -38.06 -11.36 -26.30
CA ASN A 344 -39.48 -11.30 -26.72
C ASN A 344 -40.47 -11.26 -25.53
N ASN A 345 -40.18 -10.49 -24.49
CA ASN A 345 -40.95 -10.34 -23.25
C ASN A 345 -41.08 -11.60 -22.39
N VAL A 346 -40.32 -12.64 -22.66
CA VAL A 346 -40.24 -13.87 -21.89
C VAL A 346 -38.83 -13.92 -21.25
N LEU A 347 -38.77 -14.34 -19.99
CA LEU A 347 -37.50 -14.57 -19.29
C LEU A 347 -36.99 -15.97 -19.59
N SER A 348 -35.75 -16.09 -20.03
CA SER A 348 -35.05 -17.35 -20.18
C SER A 348 -33.80 -17.36 -19.28
N PRO A 349 -33.60 -18.44 -18.51
CA PRO A 349 -32.36 -18.59 -17.75
C PRO A 349 -31.23 -19.01 -18.70
N GLU A 350 -30.12 -18.27 -18.67
CA GLU A 350 -28.92 -18.59 -19.44
C GLU A 350 -27.77 -18.89 -18.48
N LEU A 351 -27.08 -19.98 -18.72
CA LEU A 351 -25.92 -20.40 -17.91
C LEU A 351 -24.70 -19.60 -18.35
N VAL A 352 -24.08 -18.89 -17.42
CA VAL A 352 -22.90 -18.09 -17.66
C VAL A 352 -21.79 -18.43 -16.66
N LYS A 353 -20.56 -18.29 -17.10
CA LYS A 353 -19.38 -18.39 -16.25
C LYS A 353 -18.94 -16.96 -15.87
N THR A 354 -18.77 -16.70 -14.59
CA THR A 354 -18.30 -15.42 -14.08
C THR A 354 -16.81 -15.27 -14.24
N GLY A 355 -16.37 -14.05 -14.59
CA GLY A 355 -14.97 -13.64 -14.68
C GLY A 355 -14.61 -12.60 -13.61
N LEU A 356 -13.93 -11.54 -14.01
CA LEU A 356 -13.51 -10.44 -13.14
C LEU A 356 -14.70 -9.60 -12.67
N PHE A 357 -14.56 -9.02 -11.48
CA PHE A 357 -15.52 -8.10 -10.87
C PHE A 357 -14.82 -6.80 -10.46
N ASP A 358 -15.31 -5.67 -10.96
CA ASP A 358 -14.72 -4.34 -10.72
C ASP A 358 -15.42 -3.53 -9.59
N GLY A 359 -16.34 -4.16 -8.87
CA GLY A 359 -17.18 -3.51 -7.85
C GLY A 359 -18.56 -3.10 -8.37
N THR A 360 -18.77 -2.96 -9.68
CA THR A 360 -20.04 -2.56 -10.31
C THR A 360 -20.46 -3.56 -11.38
N TYR A 361 -19.53 -3.91 -12.25
CA TYR A 361 -19.73 -4.86 -13.34
C TYR A 361 -19.00 -6.15 -13.07
N ILE A 362 -19.58 -7.23 -13.56
CA ILE A 362 -18.95 -8.54 -13.54
C ILE A 362 -18.82 -9.04 -14.98
N GLU A 363 -17.65 -9.54 -15.31
CA GLU A 363 -17.39 -10.23 -16.58
C GLU A 363 -18.17 -11.54 -16.62
N ILE A 364 -18.82 -11.80 -17.74
CA ILE A 364 -19.54 -13.05 -17.98
C ILE A 364 -19.19 -13.63 -19.35
N SER A 365 -19.20 -14.94 -19.43
CA SER A 365 -19.03 -15.70 -20.67
C SER A 365 -20.05 -16.82 -20.75
N GLY A 366 -20.66 -17.00 -21.94
CA GLY A 366 -21.70 -18.00 -22.16
C GLY A 366 -22.40 -17.81 -23.47
N ASN A 367 -23.61 -18.37 -23.61
CA ASN A 367 -24.43 -18.25 -24.82
C ASN A 367 -25.24 -16.93 -24.78
N ILE A 368 -24.53 -15.81 -24.73
CA ILE A 368 -25.06 -14.44 -24.62
C ILE A 368 -24.37 -13.54 -25.62
N GLN A 369 -25.05 -12.47 -26.02
CA GLN A 369 -24.54 -11.50 -27.00
C GLN A 369 -24.60 -10.09 -26.44
N GLU A 370 -23.75 -9.23 -26.97
CA GLU A 370 -23.83 -7.78 -26.72
C GLU A 370 -25.21 -7.25 -27.11
N GLY A 371 -25.83 -6.46 -26.22
CA GLY A 371 -27.15 -5.90 -26.41
C GLY A 371 -28.31 -6.75 -25.89
N ASP A 372 -28.08 -8.02 -25.48
CA ASP A 372 -29.10 -8.81 -24.79
C ASP A 372 -29.58 -8.09 -23.53
N GLU A 373 -30.90 -8.08 -23.30
CA GLU A 373 -31.49 -7.47 -22.10
C GLU A 373 -31.53 -8.47 -20.94
N ILE A 374 -30.83 -8.17 -19.86
CA ILE A 374 -30.83 -8.93 -18.62
C ILE A 374 -31.68 -8.26 -17.56
N VAL A 375 -32.34 -9.05 -16.72
CA VAL A 375 -33.16 -8.53 -15.63
C VAL A 375 -32.30 -8.27 -14.40
N THR A 376 -32.40 -7.04 -13.89
CA THR A 376 -31.71 -6.59 -12.68
C THR A 376 -32.64 -6.43 -11.47
N GLY A 377 -33.94 -6.49 -11.70
CA GLY A 377 -34.91 -6.31 -10.63
C GLY A 377 -36.36 -6.23 -11.13
N ILE A 378 -37.29 -6.06 -10.20
CA ILE A 378 -38.71 -5.84 -10.49
C ILE A 378 -38.97 -4.34 -10.48
N GLY A 379 -39.60 -3.83 -11.55
CA GLY A 379 -40.10 -2.48 -11.60
C GLY A 379 -41.18 -2.28 -10.52
N ALA A 380 -41.15 -1.16 -9.82
CA ALA A 380 -42.24 -0.81 -8.94
C ALA A 380 -43.52 -0.62 -9.82
N THR A 381 -44.42 -1.58 -9.74
CA THR A 381 -45.79 -1.33 -10.22
C THR A 381 -46.27 -0.08 -9.49
N SER A 382 -46.71 0.94 -10.23
CA SER A 382 -47.33 2.14 -9.62
C SER A 382 -48.48 1.67 -8.74
N ALA A 383 -48.19 1.30 -7.52
CA ALA A 383 -49.22 1.19 -6.50
C ALA A 383 -49.80 2.62 -6.41
N LYS A 384 -51.04 2.80 -6.89
CA LYS A 384 -51.84 3.98 -6.57
C LYS A 384 -51.58 4.25 -5.09
N THR A 385 -50.96 5.38 -4.82
CA THR A 385 -50.75 5.90 -3.46
C THR A 385 -52.14 6.08 -2.89
N THR A 386 -52.69 5.05 -2.25
CA THR A 386 -53.76 5.25 -1.28
C THR A 386 -53.10 6.00 -0.15
N THR A 387 -53.35 7.30 -0.11
CA THR A 387 -53.01 8.16 1.01
C THR A 387 -53.42 7.45 2.30
N PRO A 388 -52.54 7.06 3.17
CA PRO A 388 -52.94 6.50 4.45
C PRO A 388 -53.57 7.64 5.22
N THR A 389 -54.88 7.55 5.46
CA THR A 389 -55.57 8.41 6.40
C THR A 389 -54.87 8.17 7.74
N ALA A 390 -54.02 9.10 8.12
CA ALA A 390 -53.23 9.02 9.32
C ALA A 390 -54.12 9.16 10.52
N ASN A 391 -54.55 8.06 11.11
CA ASN A 391 -54.87 7.99 12.53
C ASN A 391 -53.63 7.51 13.27
N ASN A 392 -52.68 8.40 13.43
CA ASN A 392 -51.55 8.17 14.32
C ASN A 392 -51.97 8.71 15.74
N PRO A 393 -52.13 7.85 16.75
CA PRO A 393 -52.60 8.27 18.08
C PRO A 393 -51.63 9.19 18.83
N PHE A 394 -50.42 9.38 18.29
CA PHE A 394 -49.38 10.20 18.93
C PHE A 394 -49.14 11.56 18.26
N MET A 395 -49.96 11.99 17.27
CA MET A 395 -49.86 13.35 16.73
C MET A 395 -50.84 14.30 17.41
N PRO A 396 -50.39 15.47 17.94
CA PRO A 396 -51.28 16.49 18.49
C PRO A 396 -52.17 17.06 17.37
N LYS A 397 -53.49 17.09 17.61
CA LYS A 397 -54.45 17.70 16.68
C LYS A 397 -54.25 19.23 16.65
N MET A 398 -53.82 19.79 15.54
CA MET A 398 -53.83 21.23 15.33
C MET A 398 -55.28 21.78 15.27
N PRO A 399 -55.59 22.88 15.96
CA PRO A 399 -56.91 23.51 15.92
C PRO A 399 -57.15 24.18 14.54
N PRO A 400 -58.40 24.26 14.06
CA PRO A 400 -58.73 24.81 12.75
C PRO A 400 -58.44 26.33 12.72
N ARG A 401 -57.73 26.76 11.67
CA ARG A 401 -57.40 28.14 11.42
C ARG A 401 -58.69 28.89 11.05
N LYS A 402 -59.15 29.86 11.87
CA LYS A 402 -60.26 30.75 11.53
C LYS A 402 -59.84 31.67 10.39
N SER A 403 -60.61 31.62 9.27
CA SER A 403 -60.53 32.60 8.20
C SER A 403 -61.17 33.87 8.66
N THR A 404 -60.40 34.93 8.79
CA THR A 404 -60.92 36.31 8.90
C THR A 404 -61.10 36.88 7.49
N ARG A 405 -62.31 37.38 7.26
CA ARG A 405 -62.68 38.21 6.11
C ARG A 405 -61.86 39.49 6.06
#